data_a96705e67bc1dfe09e5d0d7d02e8f40f
#
_entry.id   a96705e67bc1dfe09e5d0d7d02e8f40f
#
_cell.length_a   1.000
_cell.length_b   1.000
_cell.length_c   1.000
_cell.angle_alpha   90.00
_cell.angle_beta   90.00
_cell.angle_gamma   90.00
#
_symmetry.space_group_name_H-M   'P 1'
#
loop_
_entity.id
_entity.type
_entity.pdbx_description
1 polymer ?
#
loop_
_entity_poly.entity_id
_entity_poly.type
_entity_poly.pdbx_seq_one_letter_code
_entity_poly.pdbx_strand_id
1 'polypeptide(L)'
;QREAEWQTRYRQDVPTGQAKEIFQLAQQRIAQGVSADRLAFVIGATDAKDNCAGRPDTRRFILPTANSSGGNDTIAFADGTIRITGEGQSAIGPSGSPHGYYDPAKPVTIRFIQLGGRTSEVSGILPLTHSVVQNKREYRFTIAAGDPRGFVYVTADDCAFP
;
A
#
# COMPACT_ATOMS: atom_id res chain seq x y z
N GLN A 1 40.80 -17.83 -0.44
CA GLN A 1 40.76 -16.71 0.53
C GLN A 1 40.46 -15.38 -0.13
N ARG A 2 41.14 -15.04 -1.24
CA ARG A 2 40.88 -13.79 -1.97
C ARG A 2 39.48 -13.70 -2.56
N GLU A 3 38.97 -14.80 -3.12
CA GLU A 3 37.61 -14.84 -3.69
C GLU A 3 36.55 -14.64 -2.61
N ALA A 4 36.72 -15.25 -1.44
CA ALA A 4 35.77 -15.09 -0.33
C ALA A 4 35.75 -13.64 0.20
N GLU A 5 36.92 -12.99 0.27
CA GLU A 5 37.02 -11.58 0.68
C GLU A 5 36.36 -10.65 -0.34
N TRP A 6 36.58 -10.89 -1.63
CA TRP A 6 35.93 -10.13 -2.71
C TRP A 6 34.43 -10.32 -2.71
N GLN A 7 33.95 -11.54 -2.52
CA GLN A 7 32.51 -11.82 -2.43
C GLN A 7 31.86 -11.14 -1.21
N THR A 8 32.58 -11.14 -0.08
CA THR A 8 32.08 -10.47 1.13
C THR A 8 32.01 -8.97 0.93
N ARG A 9 33.06 -8.34 0.36
CA ARG A 9 33.05 -6.93 0.03
C ARG A 9 31.98 -6.59 -0.99
N TYR A 10 31.84 -7.38 -2.03
CA TYR A 10 30.81 -7.18 -3.05
C TYR A 10 29.43 -7.18 -2.45
N ARG A 11 29.14 -8.12 -1.51
CA ARG A 11 27.86 -8.19 -0.82
C ARG A 11 27.60 -7.01 0.10
N GLN A 12 28.66 -6.45 0.68
CA GLN A 12 28.54 -5.25 1.53
C GLN A 12 28.36 -3.97 0.73
N ASP A 13 29.04 -3.86 -0.42
CA ASP A 13 29.08 -2.65 -1.23
C ASP A 13 27.92 -2.57 -2.24
N VAL A 14 27.31 -3.72 -2.61
CA VAL A 14 26.22 -3.78 -3.58
C VAL A 14 24.89 -3.99 -2.85
N PRO A 15 23.96 -3.02 -2.94
CA PRO A 15 22.65 -3.17 -2.32
C PRO A 15 21.88 -4.37 -2.90
N THR A 16 21.24 -5.14 -2.02
CA THR A 16 20.37 -6.27 -2.38
C THR A 16 19.03 -6.17 -1.66
N GLY A 17 18.00 -6.85 -2.20
CA GLY A 17 16.67 -6.87 -1.59
C GLY A 17 16.04 -5.48 -1.51
N GLN A 18 15.48 -5.15 -0.36
CA GLN A 18 14.81 -3.87 -0.13
C GLN A 18 15.76 -2.68 -0.23
N ALA A 19 17.01 -2.82 0.21
CA ALA A 19 18.02 -1.77 0.07
C ALA A 19 18.28 -1.44 -1.40
N LYS A 20 18.29 -2.45 -2.27
CA LYS A 20 18.43 -2.25 -3.71
C LYS A 20 17.25 -1.48 -4.30
N GLU A 21 16.04 -1.78 -3.88
CA GLU A 21 14.83 -1.08 -4.32
C GLU A 21 14.89 0.40 -3.95
N ILE A 22 15.29 0.71 -2.72
CA ILE A 22 15.44 2.10 -2.25
C ILE A 22 16.52 2.82 -3.04
N PHE A 23 17.65 2.18 -3.30
CA PHE A 23 18.73 2.74 -4.09
C PHE A 23 18.28 3.07 -5.52
N GLN A 24 17.55 2.15 -6.17
CA GLN A 24 17.02 2.37 -7.50
C GLN A 24 15.99 3.50 -7.53
N LEU A 25 15.12 3.58 -6.53
CA LEU A 25 14.15 4.66 -6.41
C LEU A 25 14.85 6.01 -6.23
N ALA A 26 15.88 6.07 -5.40
CA ALA A 26 16.67 7.29 -5.21
C ALA A 26 17.34 7.74 -6.51
N GLN A 27 17.95 6.83 -7.27
CA GLN A 27 18.52 7.13 -8.58
C GLN A 27 17.48 7.68 -9.56
N GLN A 28 16.31 7.07 -9.58
CA GLN A 28 15.20 7.48 -10.44
C GLN A 28 14.73 8.91 -10.09
N ARG A 29 14.62 9.22 -8.81
CA ARG A 29 14.20 10.55 -8.36
C ARG A 29 15.25 11.62 -8.68
N ILE A 30 16.53 11.30 -8.53
CA ILE A 30 17.62 12.20 -8.92
C ILE A 30 17.57 12.47 -10.42
N ALA A 31 17.35 11.44 -11.24
CA ALA A 31 17.20 11.60 -12.69
C ALA A 31 16.01 12.47 -13.07
N GLN A 32 14.97 12.52 -12.24
CA GLN A 32 13.81 13.38 -12.41
C GLN A 32 14.00 14.80 -11.89
N GLY A 33 15.20 15.13 -11.40
CA GLY A 33 15.55 16.47 -10.95
C GLY A 33 15.45 16.70 -9.43
N VAL A 34 15.19 15.66 -8.65
CA VAL A 34 15.20 15.77 -7.18
C VAL A 34 16.64 15.86 -6.69
N SER A 35 16.92 16.83 -5.82
CA SER A 35 18.26 17.00 -5.23
C SER A 35 18.62 15.80 -4.34
N ALA A 36 19.85 15.31 -4.48
CA ALA A 36 20.39 14.25 -3.62
C ALA A 36 20.41 14.68 -2.15
N ASP A 37 20.71 15.96 -1.87
CA ASP A 37 20.68 16.51 -0.51
C ASP A 37 19.28 16.46 0.09
N ARG A 38 18.26 16.72 -0.73
CA ARG A 38 16.86 16.62 -0.29
C ARG A 38 16.50 15.19 0.08
N LEU A 39 16.89 14.23 -0.73
CA LEU A 39 16.65 12.81 -0.46
C LEU A 39 17.36 12.35 0.80
N ALA A 40 18.61 12.71 0.98
CA ALA A 40 19.38 12.39 2.16
C ALA A 40 18.76 12.99 3.43
N PHE A 41 18.27 14.23 3.33
CA PHE A 41 17.58 14.88 4.45
C PHE A 41 16.31 14.12 4.85
N VAL A 42 15.48 13.73 3.89
CA VAL A 42 14.24 13.00 4.16
C VAL A 42 14.54 11.63 4.78
N ILE A 43 15.52 10.91 4.23
CA ILE A 43 15.94 9.63 4.79
C ILE A 43 16.45 9.80 6.22
N GLY A 44 17.27 10.82 6.47
CA GLY A 44 17.81 11.10 7.80
C GLY A 44 16.76 11.52 8.82
N ALA A 45 15.63 12.08 8.36
CA ALA A 45 14.52 12.47 9.22
C ALA A 45 13.58 11.32 9.57
N THR A 46 13.80 10.13 8.99
CA THR A 46 12.97 8.96 9.24
C THR A 46 13.40 8.29 10.55
N ASP A 47 12.46 8.15 11.47
CA ASP A 47 12.72 7.52 12.75
C ASP A 47 12.48 6.01 12.73
N ALA A 48 13.23 5.28 13.56
CA ALA A 48 13.04 3.84 13.73
C ALA A 48 11.74 3.52 14.47
N LYS A 49 11.22 4.46 15.25
CA LYS A 49 9.96 4.31 15.98
C LYS A 49 8.82 4.93 15.20
N ASP A 50 7.72 4.19 15.16
CA ASP A 50 6.49 4.72 14.61
C ASP A 50 5.90 5.76 15.57
N ASN A 51 5.60 6.93 15.05
CA ASN A 51 4.95 7.99 15.80
C ASN A 51 3.51 8.15 15.31
N CYS A 52 2.67 7.21 15.74
CA CYS A 52 1.28 7.16 15.33
C CYS A 52 0.36 7.61 16.45
N ALA A 53 -0.63 8.43 16.13
CA ALA A 53 -1.55 9.03 17.08
C ALA A 53 -2.84 8.21 17.18
N GLY A 54 -3.30 7.99 18.43
CA GLY A 54 -4.60 7.39 18.70
C GLY A 54 -4.66 5.89 18.39
N ARG A 55 -5.88 5.40 18.29
CA ARG A 55 -6.15 4.02 17.92
C ARG A 55 -6.28 3.89 16.42
N PRO A 56 -5.88 2.75 15.83
CA PRO A 56 -6.16 2.49 14.43
C PRO A 56 -7.66 2.56 14.14
N ASP A 57 -8.02 3.18 13.02
CA ASP A 57 -9.40 3.27 12.57
C ASP A 57 -9.66 2.16 11.56
N THR A 58 -10.62 1.29 11.85
CA THR A 58 -10.96 0.17 10.98
C THR A 58 -12.34 0.39 10.37
N ARG A 59 -12.41 0.29 9.06
CA ARG A 59 -13.65 0.38 8.28
C ARG A 59 -13.72 -0.76 7.29
N ARG A 60 -14.93 -1.07 6.85
CA ARG A 60 -15.15 -2.13 5.87
C ARG A 60 -15.96 -1.62 4.70
N PHE A 61 -15.74 -2.22 3.54
CA PHE A 61 -16.54 -1.97 2.35
C PHE A 61 -16.67 -3.25 1.54
N ILE A 62 -17.65 -3.26 0.64
CA ILE A 62 -17.84 -4.38 -0.28
C ILE A 62 -16.94 -4.16 -1.48
N LEU A 63 -16.04 -5.11 -1.72
CA LEU A 63 -15.14 -5.02 -2.87
C LEU A 63 -15.91 -5.38 -4.15
N PRO A 64 -16.07 -4.45 -5.09
CA PRO A 64 -16.80 -4.73 -6.31
C PRO A 64 -16.05 -5.70 -7.23
N THR A 65 -16.83 -6.43 -8.02
CA THR A 65 -16.34 -7.30 -9.09
C THR A 65 -17.09 -6.97 -10.37
N ALA A 66 -16.71 -7.56 -11.49
CA ALA A 66 -17.43 -7.38 -12.74
C ALA A 66 -18.88 -7.91 -12.68
N ASN A 67 -19.18 -8.79 -11.72
CA ASN A 67 -20.49 -9.43 -11.55
C ASN A 67 -21.25 -8.93 -10.32
N SER A 68 -20.81 -7.85 -9.71
CA SER A 68 -21.49 -7.21 -8.61
C SER A 68 -21.95 -5.82 -9.02
N SER A 69 -23.12 -5.43 -8.57
CA SER A 69 -23.67 -4.12 -8.83
C SER A 69 -23.71 -3.32 -7.53
N GLY A 70 -23.27 -2.10 -7.60
CA GLY A 70 -23.41 -0.99 -6.68
C GLY A 70 -23.57 -1.26 -5.18
N GLY A 71 -23.44 -0.30 -4.40
CA GLY A 71 -23.61 -0.38 -2.96
C GLY A 71 -22.46 0.28 -2.23
N ASN A 72 -22.07 -0.30 -1.14
CA ASN A 72 -21.08 0.23 -0.20
C ASN A 72 -19.64 -0.10 -0.66
N ASP A 73 -19.25 0.43 -1.79
CA ASP A 73 -18.00 0.10 -2.50
C ASP A 73 -16.88 1.14 -2.29
N THR A 74 -17.12 2.11 -1.44
CA THR A 74 -16.17 3.19 -1.15
C THR A 74 -16.20 3.52 0.33
N ILE A 75 -15.04 3.76 0.92
CA ILE A 75 -14.92 4.27 2.29
C ILE A 75 -14.00 5.50 2.29
N ALA A 76 -14.04 6.28 3.35
CA ALA A 76 -13.23 7.46 3.51
C ALA A 76 -12.56 7.48 4.87
N PHE A 77 -11.35 8.03 4.89
CA PHE A 77 -10.55 8.27 6.08
C PHE A 77 -10.09 9.73 6.10
N ALA A 78 -9.49 10.15 7.21
CA ALA A 78 -8.91 11.49 7.37
C ALA A 78 -9.93 12.58 7.01
N ASP A 79 -11.10 12.54 7.65
CA ASP A 79 -12.21 13.49 7.43
C ASP A 79 -12.64 13.60 5.97
N GLY A 80 -12.65 12.48 5.26
CA GLY A 80 -13.07 12.39 3.86
C GLY A 80 -12.00 12.80 2.84
N THR A 81 -10.78 13.10 3.29
CA THR A 81 -9.71 13.53 2.39
C THR A 81 -9.05 12.36 1.65
N ILE A 82 -9.21 11.14 2.16
CA ILE A 82 -8.70 9.93 1.52
C ILE A 82 -9.88 9.00 1.27
N ARG A 83 -10.16 8.72 0.01
CA ARG A 83 -11.17 7.75 -0.38
C ARG A 83 -10.51 6.48 -0.85
N ILE A 84 -11.09 5.35 -0.47
CA ILE A 84 -10.57 4.03 -0.83
C ILE A 84 -11.67 3.25 -1.53
N THR A 85 -11.32 2.74 -2.69
CA THR A 85 -12.15 1.85 -3.49
C THR A 85 -11.27 0.74 -4.05
N GLY A 86 -11.85 -0.17 -4.79
CA GLY A 86 -11.07 -1.24 -5.40
C GLY A 86 -11.91 -2.15 -6.24
N GLU A 87 -11.28 -3.21 -6.70
CA GLU A 87 -11.94 -4.24 -7.49
C GLU A 87 -11.23 -5.57 -7.33
N GLY A 88 -11.98 -6.64 -7.42
CA GLY A 88 -11.47 -7.99 -7.35
C GLY A 88 -12.07 -8.87 -8.43
N GLN A 89 -11.54 -10.07 -8.56
CA GLN A 89 -12.06 -11.09 -9.46
C GLN A 89 -13.15 -11.86 -8.75
N SER A 90 -14.24 -12.16 -9.45
CA SER A 90 -15.36 -12.92 -8.88
C SER A 90 -14.93 -14.33 -8.49
N ALA A 91 -15.38 -14.79 -7.34
CA ALA A 91 -15.28 -16.19 -6.96
C ALA A 91 -16.14 -17.04 -7.91
N ILE A 92 -15.67 -18.26 -8.18
CA ILE A 92 -16.35 -19.20 -9.07
C ILE A 92 -17.02 -20.27 -8.22
N GLY A 93 -18.32 -20.47 -8.44
CA GLY A 93 -19.09 -21.49 -7.76
C GLY A 93 -18.89 -22.90 -8.33
N PRO A 94 -19.47 -23.95 -7.68
CA PRO A 94 -19.30 -25.34 -8.13
C PRO A 94 -19.79 -25.61 -9.56
N SER A 95 -20.75 -24.81 -10.05
CA SER A 95 -21.29 -24.93 -11.42
C SER A 95 -20.46 -24.18 -12.46
N GLY A 96 -19.35 -23.51 -12.04
CA GLY A 96 -18.54 -22.68 -12.92
C GLY A 96 -19.09 -21.25 -13.11
N SER A 97 -20.20 -20.92 -12.46
CA SER A 97 -20.80 -19.59 -12.53
C SER A 97 -20.11 -18.61 -11.58
N PRO A 98 -19.87 -17.35 -12.00
CA PRO A 98 -19.26 -16.37 -11.12
C PRO A 98 -20.24 -15.93 -10.02
N HIS A 99 -19.70 -15.74 -8.81
CA HIS A 99 -20.43 -15.14 -7.69
C HIS A 99 -20.36 -13.62 -7.75
N GLY A 100 -21.24 -12.93 -7.03
CA GLY A 100 -21.22 -11.49 -6.87
C GLY A 100 -20.16 -10.98 -5.92
N TYR A 101 -19.43 -11.85 -5.24
CA TYR A 101 -18.35 -11.49 -4.32
C TYR A 101 -16.99 -11.89 -4.89
N TYR A 102 -15.95 -11.18 -4.45
CA TYR A 102 -14.60 -11.44 -4.93
C TYR A 102 -14.02 -12.73 -4.33
N ASP A 103 -13.01 -13.27 -5.03
CA ASP A 103 -12.24 -14.42 -4.57
C ASP A 103 -11.02 -13.92 -3.76
N PRO A 104 -10.97 -14.16 -2.43
CA PRO A 104 -9.86 -13.69 -1.62
C PRO A 104 -8.52 -14.40 -1.91
N ALA A 105 -8.54 -15.49 -2.66
CA ALA A 105 -7.32 -16.19 -3.06
C ALA A 105 -6.68 -15.59 -4.32
N LYS A 106 -7.34 -14.64 -4.97
CA LYS A 106 -6.85 -13.99 -6.19
C LYS A 106 -6.45 -12.54 -5.92
N PRO A 107 -5.56 -11.97 -6.75
CA PRO A 107 -5.15 -10.57 -6.60
C PRO A 107 -6.34 -9.62 -6.70
N VAL A 108 -6.29 -8.58 -5.87
CA VAL A 108 -7.23 -7.46 -5.88
C VAL A 108 -6.46 -6.18 -6.14
N THR A 109 -7.15 -5.14 -6.58
CA THR A 109 -6.57 -3.80 -6.74
C THR A 109 -7.32 -2.84 -5.84
N ILE A 110 -6.58 -2.11 -5.02
CA ILE A 110 -7.12 -1.10 -4.10
C ILE A 110 -6.60 0.26 -4.53
N ARG A 111 -7.50 1.24 -4.68
CA ARG A 111 -7.17 2.60 -5.08
C ARG A 111 -7.39 3.57 -3.95
N PHE A 112 -6.46 4.50 -3.84
CA PHE A 112 -6.48 5.56 -2.84
C PHE A 112 -6.57 6.90 -3.58
N ILE A 113 -7.67 7.61 -3.35
CA ILE A 113 -7.95 8.89 -4.00
C ILE A 113 -7.86 9.96 -2.95
N GLN A 114 -6.91 10.88 -3.10
CA GLN A 114 -6.67 11.95 -2.15
C GLN A 114 -7.34 13.25 -2.60
N LEU A 115 -7.77 14.04 -1.64
CA LEU A 115 -8.24 15.38 -1.91
C LEU A 115 -7.11 16.17 -2.59
N GLY A 116 -7.42 16.81 -3.72
CA GLY A 116 -6.43 17.46 -4.58
C GLY A 116 -6.12 16.68 -5.85
N GLY A 117 -6.67 15.47 -5.99
CA GLY A 117 -6.61 14.68 -7.23
C GLY A 117 -5.48 13.66 -7.30
N ARG A 118 -4.61 13.58 -6.31
CA ARG A 118 -3.55 12.56 -6.29
C ARG A 118 -4.17 11.19 -6.06
N THR A 119 -3.78 10.21 -6.88
CA THR A 119 -4.24 8.84 -6.77
C THR A 119 -3.05 7.89 -6.69
N SER A 120 -3.24 6.79 -5.96
CA SER A 120 -2.28 5.69 -5.92
C SER A 120 -3.04 4.38 -5.80
N GLU A 121 -2.38 3.28 -6.11
CA GLU A 121 -3.00 1.97 -5.99
C GLU A 121 -2.00 0.90 -5.58
N VAL A 122 -2.53 -0.16 -4.97
CA VAL A 122 -1.77 -1.36 -4.63
C VAL A 122 -2.54 -2.57 -5.11
N SER A 123 -1.83 -3.55 -5.64
CA SER A 123 -2.43 -4.78 -6.16
C SER A 123 -1.70 -5.99 -5.58
N GLY A 124 -2.42 -7.06 -5.38
CA GLY A 124 -1.88 -8.32 -4.88
C GLY A 124 -2.93 -9.12 -4.15
N ILE A 125 -2.49 -10.24 -3.58
CA ILE A 125 -3.33 -11.10 -2.75
C ILE A 125 -3.36 -10.52 -1.34
N LEU A 126 -4.56 -10.39 -0.76
CA LEU A 126 -4.73 -9.90 0.60
C LEU A 126 -4.01 -10.79 1.63
N PRO A 127 -3.44 -10.23 2.70
CA PRO A 127 -3.49 -8.83 3.09
C PRO A 127 -2.49 -7.96 2.32
N LEU A 128 -2.84 -6.69 2.16
CA LEU A 128 -1.99 -5.69 1.50
C LEU A 128 -1.74 -4.52 2.45
N THR A 129 -0.63 -3.85 2.25
CA THR A 129 -0.30 -2.61 2.97
C THR A 129 0.03 -1.51 1.98
N HIS A 130 -0.34 -0.28 2.34
CA HIS A 130 -0.07 0.89 1.51
C HIS A 130 -0.09 2.13 2.38
N SER A 131 0.76 3.10 2.07
CA SER A 131 0.81 4.36 2.80
C SER A 131 0.56 5.53 1.87
N VAL A 132 -0.16 6.53 2.36
CA VAL A 132 -0.32 7.82 1.67
C VAL A 132 -0.03 8.96 2.63
N VAL A 133 0.43 10.07 2.08
CA VAL A 133 0.67 11.30 2.84
C VAL A 133 -0.41 12.31 2.48
N GLN A 134 -1.12 12.78 3.50
CA GLN A 134 -2.16 13.80 3.36
C GLN A 134 -2.04 14.80 4.51
N ASN A 135 -1.99 16.08 4.20
CA ASN A 135 -1.87 17.15 5.21
C ASN A 135 -0.70 16.93 6.19
N LYS A 136 0.47 16.57 5.67
CA LYS A 136 1.71 16.36 6.44
C LYS A 136 1.62 15.19 7.44
N ARG A 137 0.64 14.29 7.28
CA ARG A 137 0.50 13.06 8.05
C ARG A 137 0.64 11.87 7.13
N GLU A 138 1.23 10.79 7.63
CA GLU A 138 1.28 9.51 6.92
C GLU A 138 0.16 8.62 7.43
N TYR A 139 -0.68 8.16 6.51
CA TYR A 139 -1.72 7.19 6.81
C TYR A 139 -1.28 5.83 6.28
N ARG A 140 -1.09 4.90 7.20
CA ARG A 140 -0.66 3.53 6.86
C ARG A 140 -1.88 2.63 6.87
N PHE A 141 -2.18 2.06 5.73
CA PHE A 141 -3.34 1.22 5.53
C PHE A 141 -2.95 -0.24 5.48
N THR A 142 -3.72 -1.07 6.18
CA THR A 142 -3.67 -2.51 6.07
C THR A 142 -5.02 -2.97 5.56
N ILE A 143 -5.03 -3.72 4.46
CA ILE A 143 -6.23 -4.21 3.81
C ILE A 143 -6.26 -5.73 3.95
N ALA A 144 -7.33 -6.25 4.54
CA ALA A 144 -7.49 -7.68 4.80
C ALA A 144 -8.85 -8.16 4.33
N ALA A 145 -8.94 -9.46 4.01
CA ALA A 145 -10.21 -10.08 3.70
C ALA A 145 -11.12 -10.02 4.92
N GLY A 146 -12.38 -9.65 4.69
CA GLY A 146 -13.35 -9.47 5.74
C GLY A 146 -14.36 -10.62 5.84
N ASP A 147 -15.24 -10.52 6.81
CA ASP A 147 -16.37 -11.39 7.04
C ASP A 147 -17.61 -10.53 7.26
N PRO A 148 -18.75 -10.78 6.60
CA PRO A 148 -19.02 -11.89 5.67
C PRO A 148 -18.30 -11.72 4.32
N ARG A 149 -18.45 -12.74 3.47
CA ARG A 149 -17.84 -12.75 2.13
C ARG A 149 -18.18 -11.50 1.34
N GLY A 150 -17.22 -11.02 0.56
CA GLY A 150 -17.36 -9.81 -0.24
C GLY A 150 -16.85 -8.55 0.45
N PHE A 151 -16.69 -8.56 1.76
CA PHE A 151 -16.14 -7.43 2.50
C PHE A 151 -14.61 -7.47 2.54
N VAL A 152 -14.02 -6.28 2.58
CA VAL A 152 -12.63 -6.08 2.96
C VAL A 152 -12.60 -5.13 4.16
N TYR A 153 -11.67 -5.37 5.07
CA TYR A 153 -11.40 -4.49 6.20
C TYR A 153 -10.18 -3.65 5.89
N VAL A 154 -10.30 -2.35 6.11
CA VAL A 154 -9.20 -1.42 5.96
C VAL A 154 -8.94 -0.77 7.30
N THR A 155 -7.73 -0.94 7.80
CA THR A 155 -7.28 -0.34 9.05
C THR A 155 -6.27 0.75 8.73
N ALA A 156 -6.49 1.94 9.27
CA ALA A 156 -5.60 3.09 9.07
C ALA A 156 -4.91 3.46 10.37
N ASP A 157 -3.59 3.58 10.32
CA ASP A 157 -2.78 4.22 11.34
C ASP A 157 -2.45 5.65 10.89
N ASP A 158 -2.65 6.62 11.76
CA ASP A 158 -2.34 8.03 11.52
C ASP A 158 -0.99 8.34 12.18
N CYS A 159 0.04 8.52 11.38
CA CYS A 159 1.41 8.62 11.86
C CYS A 159 2.06 9.94 11.45
N ALA A 160 3.08 10.37 12.19
CA ALA A 160 3.87 11.53 11.82
C ALA A 160 4.62 11.24 10.50
N PHE A 161 4.77 12.28 9.66
CA PHE A 161 5.58 12.21 8.44
C PHE A 161 6.62 13.34 8.44
N PRO A 162 7.84 13.08 8.12
CA PRO A 162 8.48 11.79 7.87
C PRO A 162 8.70 10.92 9.10
#